data_66c7378932a7fe1417897717e09929bf
#
_entry.id   66c7378932a7fe1417897717e09929bf
#
_cell.length_a   1.000
_cell.length_b   1.000
_cell.length_c   1.000
_cell.angle_alpha   90.00
_cell.angle_beta   90.00
_cell.angle_gamma   90.00
#
_symmetry.space_group_name_H-M   'P 1'
#
loop_
_entity.id
_entity.type
_entity.pdbx_description
1 polymer ?
#
loop_
_entity_poly.entity_id
_entity_poly.type
_entity_poly.pdbx_seq_one_letter_code
_entity_poly.pdbx_strand_id
1 'polypeptide(L)'
;MNDFDNQPDATAAFDADAAENYIADAEVTSPDAIDLSKTETEARARLMRANLDQFDLDEEDLALLAGEAALADSDDVAAGLPVLAVVGRPNVGKSTLVNRILGRREAVVQDTPGVTRDRVSYPAEWAGRDFTLVDTGGWEIDVKGLDRSVAEQAEIAVDLADAVVLVLDATVGVTASDERIVEMLRAKNKPIILAANKVDSPLQEADAAYLWSLGLGEPYPISALHGRGTGDLLDVVMKVLPTESAVASALPSGGPRRVALVGRPNVGKSSLLNALAGGERVVVNELAGTTRDPVDELIELDGRSWWFVDTAGIRRKMHRTTGADYYASIRTQAAIEKAEVALVLIDGSSPLTEQDVRVVQQVIDAGRALVVVTNKWDLVDEDRQKEIKNELDRELVQIQWAPRINLAAKTGWHTNRIVRALDTALEGWETRIPTGQLNAFLGQLVAAHPHPLRGGKQPRILFGTQASSKPPRFVLFTTGFLDPGYRRFIERRLRETFGFAGTPIQISVRVREKRRK
;
A
#
# COMPACT_ATOMS: atom_id res chain seq x y z
N MET A 1 -46.88 -27.64 51.24
CA MET A 1 -47.47 -26.33 51.04
C MET A 1 -46.28 -25.43 50.78
N ASN A 2 -45.82 -25.50 49.61
CA ASN A 2 -45.78 -24.58 48.47
C ASN A 2 -45.37 -23.17 48.85
N ASP A 3 -44.17 -22.83 48.51
CA ASP A 3 -43.79 -21.53 47.99
C ASP A 3 -42.39 -21.64 47.34
N PHE A 4 -42.38 -21.99 46.09
CA PHE A 4 -41.29 -21.74 45.17
C PHE A 4 -41.94 -21.08 43.97
N ASP A 5 -41.73 -19.77 43.82
CA ASP A 5 -41.73 -19.06 42.53
C ASP A 5 -41.38 -17.59 42.80
N ASN A 6 -40.17 -17.21 42.53
CA ASN A 6 -39.84 -15.89 42.06
C ASN A 6 -38.37 -15.86 41.56
N GLN A 7 -38.17 -16.28 40.30
CA GLN A 7 -36.98 -15.87 39.57
C GLN A 7 -37.32 -14.57 38.85
N PRO A 8 -36.52 -13.51 38.98
CA PRO A 8 -36.67 -12.35 38.13
C PRO A 8 -36.05 -12.62 36.77
N ASP A 9 -36.88 -12.40 35.77
CA ASP A 9 -36.62 -12.37 34.35
C ASP A 9 -35.50 -11.37 34.05
N ALA A 10 -34.30 -11.87 33.71
CA ALA A 10 -33.16 -11.06 33.31
C ALA A 10 -33.17 -10.83 31.79
N THR A 11 -34.22 -10.22 31.26
CA THR A 11 -34.21 -9.53 29.98
C THR A 11 -33.95 -8.04 30.23
N ALA A 12 -32.71 -7.72 30.62
CA ALA A 12 -32.26 -6.35 30.52
C ALA A 12 -32.14 -5.99 29.06
N ALA A 13 -33.10 -5.21 28.57
CA ALA A 13 -33.04 -4.57 27.27
C ALA A 13 -31.76 -3.74 27.18
N PHE A 14 -30.89 -4.12 26.30
CA PHE A 14 -29.68 -3.41 25.95
C PHE A 14 -30.11 -2.08 25.29
N ASP A 15 -29.83 -0.98 25.97
CA ASP A 15 -30.15 0.36 25.52
C ASP A 15 -29.35 0.68 24.23
N ALA A 16 -30.04 0.61 23.10
CA ALA A 16 -29.45 0.80 21.77
C ALA A 16 -29.01 2.25 21.49
N ASP A 17 -29.47 3.20 22.31
CA ASP A 17 -29.28 4.64 22.08
C ASP A 17 -27.94 5.18 22.62
N ALA A 18 -27.23 4.43 23.47
CA ALA A 18 -25.94 4.87 23.99
C ALA A 18 -24.77 4.66 23.01
N ALA A 19 -24.98 3.91 21.91
CA ALA A 19 -23.95 3.60 20.92
C ALA A 19 -23.99 4.52 19.67
N GLU A 20 -24.97 5.40 19.53
CA GLU A 20 -25.11 6.30 18.39
C GLU A 20 -24.07 7.45 18.35
N ASN A 21 -23.38 7.73 19.45
CA ASN A 21 -22.51 8.92 19.58
C ASN A 21 -21.07 8.73 19.11
N TYR A 22 -20.71 7.64 18.43
CA TYR A 22 -19.31 7.39 18.05
C TYR A 22 -18.94 7.73 16.60
N ILE A 23 -19.91 8.14 15.79
CA ILE A 23 -19.66 8.66 14.40
C ILE A 23 -20.03 10.13 14.26
N ALA A 24 -20.76 10.72 15.24
CA ALA A 24 -21.41 12.02 15.08
C ALA A 24 -20.61 13.22 15.61
N ASP A 25 -19.66 13.07 16.52
CA ASP A 25 -19.04 14.21 17.19
C ASP A 25 -17.57 14.43 16.82
N ALA A 26 -17.31 14.58 15.54
CA ALA A 26 -16.20 15.42 15.08
C ALA A 26 -16.77 16.64 14.34
N GLU A 27 -17.69 17.36 14.97
CA GLU A 27 -17.86 18.77 14.65
C GLU A 27 -16.61 19.50 15.14
N VAL A 28 -15.61 19.54 14.25
CA VAL A 28 -14.45 20.41 14.38
C VAL A 28 -14.92 21.84 14.15
N THR A 29 -15.33 22.49 15.21
CA THR A 29 -15.38 23.94 15.27
C THR A 29 -13.93 24.44 15.26
N SER A 30 -13.35 24.56 14.08
CA SER A 30 -12.06 25.21 13.87
C SER A 30 -12.25 26.73 14.01
N PRO A 31 -11.53 27.40 14.95
CA PRO A 31 -11.63 28.86 15.10
C PRO A 31 -11.03 29.66 13.94
N ASP A 32 -10.34 29.05 13.00
CA ASP A 32 -9.73 29.68 11.83
C ASP A 32 -10.21 29.00 10.55
N ALA A 33 -11.46 29.22 10.18
CA ALA A 33 -11.96 28.83 8.86
C ALA A 33 -11.15 29.58 7.78
N ILE A 34 -10.37 28.84 6.99
CA ILE A 34 -9.62 29.39 5.86
C ILE A 34 -10.61 29.83 4.79
N ASP A 35 -10.67 31.14 4.50
CA ASP A 35 -11.53 31.67 3.43
C ASP A 35 -10.95 31.26 2.06
N LEU A 36 -11.68 30.37 1.37
CA LEU A 36 -11.28 29.77 0.10
C LEU A 36 -12.19 30.24 -1.06
N SER A 37 -12.50 31.51 -1.15
CA SER A 37 -13.30 32.04 -2.29
C SER A 37 -12.61 31.72 -3.64
N LYS A 38 -13.36 31.12 -4.61
CA LYS A 38 -12.79 30.54 -5.84
C LYS A 38 -11.97 31.54 -6.68
N THR A 39 -12.44 32.77 -6.82
CA THR A 39 -11.84 33.75 -7.75
C THR A 39 -10.50 34.31 -7.24
N GLU A 40 -10.36 34.54 -5.94
CA GLU A 40 -9.12 35.05 -5.35
C GLU A 40 -8.04 33.95 -5.24
N THR A 41 -8.46 32.70 -4.95
CA THR A 41 -7.56 31.57 -4.85
C THR A 41 -6.91 31.20 -6.18
N GLU A 42 -7.67 31.27 -7.30
CA GLU A 42 -7.14 31.01 -8.64
C GLU A 42 -6.15 32.11 -9.09
N ALA A 43 -6.46 33.37 -8.82
CA ALA A 43 -5.57 34.50 -9.14
C ALA A 43 -4.24 34.38 -8.37
N ARG A 44 -4.30 34.01 -7.09
CA ARG A 44 -3.11 33.81 -6.25
C ARG A 44 -2.27 32.61 -6.71
N ALA A 45 -2.89 31.49 -7.08
CA ALA A 45 -2.18 30.34 -7.61
C ALA A 45 -1.46 30.65 -8.93
N ARG A 46 -2.09 31.42 -9.83
CA ARG A 46 -1.44 31.88 -11.07
C ARG A 46 -0.22 32.74 -10.79
N LEU A 47 -0.28 33.66 -9.81
CA LEU A 47 0.86 34.47 -9.39
C LEU A 47 1.98 33.63 -8.77
N MET A 48 1.65 32.66 -7.93
CA MET A 48 2.63 31.74 -7.34
C MET A 48 3.29 30.88 -8.43
N ARG A 49 2.51 30.39 -9.41
CA ARG A 49 3.04 29.62 -10.55
C ARG A 49 3.96 30.47 -11.43
N ALA A 50 3.60 31.70 -11.73
CA ALA A 50 4.45 32.63 -12.48
C ALA A 50 5.77 32.93 -11.75
N ASN A 51 5.79 32.90 -10.42
CA ASN A 51 7.01 33.08 -9.64
C ASN A 51 7.95 31.87 -9.73
N LEU A 52 7.47 30.67 -10.09
CA LEU A 52 8.31 29.50 -10.30
C LEU A 52 9.28 29.64 -11.48
N ASP A 53 8.98 30.46 -12.47
CA ASP A 53 9.87 30.74 -13.61
C ASP A 53 11.23 31.34 -13.18
N GLN A 54 11.32 31.88 -11.97
CA GLN A 54 12.57 32.40 -11.40
C GLN A 54 13.47 31.29 -10.81
N PHE A 55 12.98 30.07 -10.74
CA PHE A 55 13.66 28.93 -10.18
C PHE A 55 14.08 27.94 -11.26
N ASP A 56 15.07 27.13 -10.96
CA ASP A 56 15.57 26.11 -11.88
C ASP A 56 14.66 24.87 -11.78
N LEU A 57 13.75 24.76 -12.74
CA LEU A 57 12.79 23.65 -12.86
C LEU A 57 13.35 22.65 -13.88
N ASP A 58 13.33 21.37 -13.56
CA ASP A 58 13.66 20.31 -14.48
C ASP A 58 12.47 19.88 -15.37
N GLU A 59 12.71 18.99 -16.34
CA GLU A 59 11.66 18.53 -17.27
C GLU A 59 10.52 17.80 -16.54
N GLU A 60 10.82 17.09 -15.45
CA GLU A 60 9.81 16.41 -14.65
C GLU A 60 8.92 17.40 -13.89
N ASP A 61 9.49 18.50 -13.38
CA ASP A 61 8.72 19.55 -12.74
C ASP A 61 7.74 20.20 -13.72
N LEU A 62 8.24 20.46 -14.95
CA LEU A 62 7.41 21.03 -16.01
C LEU A 62 6.31 20.07 -16.43
N ALA A 63 6.60 18.76 -16.52
CA ALA A 63 5.61 17.73 -16.79
C ALA A 63 4.56 17.61 -15.68
N LEU A 64 4.96 17.65 -14.40
CA LEU A 64 4.05 17.69 -13.25
C LEU A 64 3.14 18.92 -13.28
N LEU A 65 3.70 20.09 -13.58
CA LEU A 65 2.95 21.33 -13.69
C LEU A 65 2.05 21.39 -14.94
N ALA A 66 2.43 20.70 -16.02
CA ALA A 66 1.62 20.56 -17.24
C ALA A 66 0.52 19.50 -17.08
N GLY A 67 0.83 18.40 -16.39
CA GLY A 67 -0.10 17.31 -16.10
C GLY A 67 -1.29 17.73 -15.24
N GLU A 68 -1.18 18.83 -14.49
CA GLU A 68 -2.32 19.42 -13.78
C GLU A 68 -3.51 19.74 -14.70
N ALA A 69 -3.25 20.16 -15.93
CA ALA A 69 -4.30 20.47 -16.89
C ALA A 69 -4.90 19.21 -17.55
N ALA A 70 -4.09 18.17 -17.73
CA ALA A 70 -4.52 16.89 -18.31
C ALA A 70 -5.24 15.98 -17.30
N LEU A 71 -4.83 16.02 -16.02
CA LEU A 71 -5.43 15.25 -14.93
C LEU A 71 -6.76 15.82 -14.41
N ALA A 72 -7.10 17.04 -14.81
CA ALA A 72 -8.40 17.63 -14.45
C ALA A 72 -9.59 16.96 -15.16
N ASP A 73 -9.33 16.28 -16.29
CA ASP A 73 -10.35 15.67 -17.16
C ASP A 73 -10.26 14.14 -17.25
N SER A 74 -9.28 13.50 -16.60
CA SER A 74 -9.14 12.05 -16.62
C SER A 74 -9.57 11.43 -15.29
N ASP A 75 -10.49 10.48 -15.34
CA ASP A 75 -10.82 9.50 -14.30
C ASP A 75 -9.65 8.50 -14.12
N ASP A 76 -8.40 8.99 -14.04
CA ASP A 76 -7.23 8.14 -13.90
C ASP A 76 -7.26 7.41 -12.56
N VAL A 77 -7.58 6.14 -12.65
CA VAL A 77 -7.37 5.16 -11.60
C VAL A 77 -5.88 5.18 -11.28
N ALA A 78 -5.51 5.47 -10.04
CA ALA A 78 -4.12 5.45 -9.61
C ALA A 78 -3.53 4.07 -9.91
N ALA A 79 -2.71 4.03 -10.92
CA ALA A 79 -1.87 2.89 -11.18
C ALA A 79 -0.92 2.74 -9.99
N GLY A 80 -0.91 1.55 -9.38
CA GLY A 80 0.06 1.22 -8.35
C GLY A 80 1.48 1.26 -8.92
N LEU A 81 2.48 1.43 -8.07
CA LEU A 81 3.88 1.30 -8.52
C LEU A 81 4.09 -0.08 -9.16
N PRO A 82 4.82 -0.15 -10.28
CA PRO A 82 5.11 -1.42 -10.92
C PRO A 82 5.91 -2.32 -9.97
N VAL A 83 5.63 -3.62 -10.02
CA VAL A 83 6.19 -4.61 -9.10
C VAL A 83 7.26 -5.44 -9.80
N LEU A 84 8.47 -5.43 -9.25
CA LEU A 84 9.59 -6.28 -9.65
C LEU A 84 9.80 -7.41 -8.66
N ALA A 85 9.63 -8.66 -9.06
CA ALA A 85 9.95 -9.82 -8.23
C ALA A 85 11.38 -10.32 -8.47
N VAL A 86 12.11 -10.61 -7.41
CA VAL A 86 13.42 -11.28 -7.46
C VAL A 86 13.24 -12.73 -7.04
N VAL A 87 13.41 -13.67 -7.98
CA VAL A 87 13.19 -15.10 -7.77
C VAL A 87 14.47 -15.91 -8.06
N GLY A 88 14.55 -17.13 -7.55
CA GLY A 88 15.66 -18.04 -7.72
C GLY A 88 15.78 -18.99 -6.52
N ARG A 89 16.58 -20.07 -6.66
CA ARG A 89 16.82 -21.02 -5.56
C ARG A 89 17.51 -20.37 -4.35
N PRO A 90 17.55 -21.00 -3.18
CA PRO A 90 18.32 -20.53 -2.03
C PRO A 90 19.81 -20.34 -2.36
N ASN A 91 20.46 -19.40 -1.70
CA ASN A 91 21.92 -19.12 -1.79
C ASN A 91 22.46 -18.66 -3.15
N VAL A 92 21.61 -18.29 -4.11
CA VAL A 92 22.06 -17.67 -5.38
C VAL A 92 22.38 -16.19 -5.23
N GLY A 93 22.05 -15.57 -4.08
CA GLY A 93 22.36 -14.17 -3.79
C GLY A 93 21.20 -13.20 -4.02
N LYS A 94 19.93 -13.65 -4.00
CA LYS A 94 18.74 -12.79 -4.13
C LYS A 94 18.74 -11.63 -3.13
N SER A 95 18.79 -11.93 -1.84
CA SER A 95 18.77 -10.91 -0.79
C SER A 95 19.99 -9.98 -0.84
N THR A 96 21.13 -10.47 -1.32
CA THR A 96 22.31 -9.63 -1.58
C THR A 96 22.02 -8.63 -2.71
N LEU A 97 21.36 -9.09 -3.78
CA LEU A 97 20.96 -8.23 -4.90
C LEU A 97 19.92 -7.20 -4.44
N VAL A 98 18.88 -7.63 -3.71
CA VAL A 98 17.86 -6.75 -3.14
C VAL A 98 18.49 -5.68 -2.24
N ASN A 99 19.34 -6.07 -1.31
CA ASN A 99 20.05 -5.12 -0.44
C ASN A 99 20.95 -4.17 -1.25
N ARG A 100 21.55 -4.62 -2.34
CA ARG A 100 22.36 -3.79 -3.23
C ARG A 100 21.53 -2.76 -3.96
N ILE A 101 20.35 -3.12 -4.43
CA ILE A 101 19.40 -2.21 -5.08
C ILE A 101 18.94 -1.16 -4.08
N LEU A 102 18.55 -1.57 -2.88
CA LEU A 102 18.09 -0.67 -1.81
C LEU A 102 19.19 0.21 -1.25
N GLY A 103 20.42 -0.30 -1.12
CA GLY A 103 21.58 0.42 -0.56
C GLY A 103 22.16 1.52 -1.48
N ARG A 104 21.77 1.60 -2.73
CA ARG A 104 22.10 2.69 -3.67
C ARG A 104 21.18 3.90 -3.54
N ARG A 105 20.17 3.84 -2.69
CA ARG A 105 19.37 5.01 -2.33
C ARG A 105 20.26 6.04 -1.65
N GLU A 106 20.47 7.19 -2.25
CA GLU A 106 20.82 8.40 -1.52
C GLU A 106 19.61 8.75 -0.63
N ALA A 107 19.73 8.27 0.60
CA ALA A 107 19.03 8.66 1.81
C ALA A 107 17.74 9.48 1.69
N VAL A 108 16.60 8.84 1.71
CA VAL A 108 15.55 9.18 2.67
C VAL A 108 14.92 7.88 3.20
N VAL A 109 15.66 7.13 3.98
CA VAL A 109 15.08 6.18 4.92
C VAL A 109 14.49 7.02 6.04
N GLN A 110 13.18 7.13 6.08
CA GLN A 110 12.53 7.54 7.32
C GLN A 110 12.78 6.40 8.32
N ASP A 111 13.72 6.64 9.24
CA ASP A 111 13.84 5.86 10.47
C ASP A 111 12.53 6.02 11.25
N THR A 112 11.59 5.13 11.00
CA THR A 112 10.44 4.94 11.88
C THR A 112 10.90 3.91 12.91
N PRO A 113 11.05 4.27 14.20
CA PRO A 113 11.44 3.32 15.24
C PRO A 113 10.40 2.21 15.31
N GLY A 114 10.82 0.95 15.18
CA GLY A 114 9.96 -0.24 15.33
C GLY A 114 9.78 -1.10 14.09
N VAL A 115 10.38 -0.78 12.93
CA VAL A 115 10.30 -1.62 11.72
C VAL A 115 11.42 -2.67 11.75
N THR A 116 11.06 -3.88 12.15
CA THR A 116 11.93 -5.05 12.15
C THR A 116 12.14 -5.64 10.74
N ARG A 117 13.22 -6.43 10.58
CA ARG A 117 13.83 -7.01 9.37
C ARG A 117 12.96 -7.97 8.51
N ASP A 118 11.67 -8.03 8.71
CA ASP A 118 10.76 -9.02 8.10
C ASP A 118 9.93 -8.46 6.93
N ARG A 119 10.43 -7.45 6.23
CA ARG A 119 9.76 -6.86 5.06
C ARG A 119 10.00 -7.74 3.83
N VAL A 120 8.92 -8.04 3.09
CA VAL A 120 8.95 -8.83 1.85
C VAL A 120 8.95 -7.93 0.62
N SER A 121 8.37 -6.74 0.73
CA SER A 121 8.29 -5.73 -0.34
C SER A 121 8.95 -4.44 0.11
N TYR A 122 9.70 -3.84 -0.80
CA TYR A 122 10.49 -2.63 -0.54
C TYR A 122 10.21 -1.60 -1.65
N PRO A 123 9.92 -0.35 -1.31
CA PRO A 123 9.92 0.72 -2.29
C PRO A 123 11.37 0.92 -2.78
N ALA A 124 11.55 0.97 -4.07
CA ALA A 124 12.84 1.17 -4.73
C ALA A 124 12.72 2.24 -5.80
N GLU A 125 13.84 2.86 -6.15
CA GLU A 125 13.94 3.87 -7.19
C GLU A 125 15.16 3.59 -8.06
N TRP A 126 15.04 3.73 -9.38
CA TRP A 126 16.16 3.68 -10.32
C TRP A 126 15.91 4.63 -11.48
N ALA A 127 16.91 5.44 -11.81
CA ALA A 127 16.85 6.43 -12.90
C ALA A 127 15.60 7.35 -12.82
N GLY A 128 15.22 7.77 -11.60
CA GLY A 128 14.05 8.64 -11.35
C GLY A 128 12.69 7.94 -11.40
N ARG A 129 12.65 6.61 -11.55
CA ARG A 129 11.40 5.82 -11.58
C ARG A 129 11.25 5.00 -10.31
N ASP A 130 10.11 5.17 -9.66
CA ASP A 130 9.73 4.41 -8.48
C ASP A 130 9.13 3.06 -8.87
N PHE A 131 9.42 2.01 -8.09
CA PHE A 131 8.84 0.68 -8.22
C PHE A 131 8.85 -0.07 -6.89
N THR A 132 8.06 -1.13 -6.79
CA THR A 132 8.04 -2.02 -5.63
C THR A 132 8.92 -3.24 -5.91
N LEU A 133 9.90 -3.50 -5.06
CA LEU A 133 10.79 -4.66 -5.13
C LEU A 133 10.30 -5.74 -4.16
N VAL A 134 10.06 -6.96 -4.65
CA VAL A 134 9.63 -8.12 -3.85
C VAL A 134 10.77 -9.14 -3.76
N ASP A 135 11.23 -9.43 -2.54
CA ASP A 135 12.25 -10.47 -2.26
C ASP A 135 11.59 -11.79 -1.87
N THR A 136 11.86 -12.86 -2.63
CA THR A 136 11.39 -14.20 -2.30
C THR A 136 12.36 -14.98 -1.37
N GLY A 137 13.48 -14.38 -0.95
CA GLY A 137 14.58 -15.05 -0.28
C GLY A 137 14.77 -14.75 1.22
N GLY A 138 13.90 -13.97 1.85
CA GLY A 138 14.13 -13.40 3.19
C GLY A 138 14.15 -14.37 4.38
N TRP A 139 13.80 -15.66 4.22
CA TRP A 139 13.74 -16.62 5.34
C TRP A 139 14.31 -17.99 4.98
N GLU A 140 15.61 -18.09 5.08
CA GLU A 140 16.29 -19.39 5.16
C GLU A 140 16.21 -19.90 6.60
N ILE A 141 15.09 -20.53 6.98
CA ILE A 141 15.01 -21.37 8.18
C ILE A 141 14.94 -22.81 7.73
N ASP A 142 15.93 -23.55 8.20
CA ASP A 142 16.21 -24.99 8.11
C ASP A 142 14.94 -25.86 8.17
N VAL A 143 14.38 -26.27 7.02
CA VAL A 143 13.23 -27.18 6.95
C VAL A 143 13.47 -28.27 5.90
N LYS A 144 13.54 -29.51 6.38
CA LYS A 144 13.51 -30.70 5.54
C LYS A 144 12.17 -30.79 4.79
N GLY A 145 12.18 -30.52 3.50
CA GLY A 145 11.02 -30.49 2.61
C GLY A 145 11.02 -29.34 1.61
N LEU A 146 12.17 -28.74 1.36
CA LEU A 146 12.44 -27.46 0.72
C LEU A 146 11.93 -27.26 -0.70
N ASP A 147 11.90 -28.29 -1.55
CA ASP A 147 11.72 -28.08 -3.01
C ASP A 147 10.31 -27.60 -3.41
N ARG A 148 9.29 -28.05 -2.69
CA ARG A 148 7.90 -27.68 -3.00
C ARG A 148 7.54 -26.27 -2.50
N SER A 149 8.08 -25.92 -1.34
CA SER A 149 7.86 -24.63 -0.69
C SER A 149 8.47 -23.46 -1.47
N VAL A 150 9.67 -23.63 -2.03
CA VAL A 150 10.37 -22.59 -2.81
C VAL A 150 9.65 -22.30 -4.13
N ALA A 151 9.13 -23.33 -4.80
CA ALA A 151 8.39 -23.15 -6.04
C ALA A 151 7.05 -22.42 -5.82
N GLU A 152 6.32 -22.76 -4.74
CA GLU A 152 5.08 -22.08 -4.38
C GLU A 152 5.30 -20.60 -4.00
N GLN A 153 6.44 -20.27 -3.37
CA GLN A 153 6.83 -18.88 -3.05
C GLN A 153 7.13 -18.05 -4.31
N ALA A 154 7.92 -18.65 -5.19
CA ALA A 154 8.25 -18.00 -6.45
C ALA A 154 6.99 -17.77 -7.29
N GLU A 155 6.04 -18.70 -7.29
CA GLU A 155 4.79 -18.60 -8.03
C GLU A 155 3.94 -17.40 -7.59
N ILE A 156 3.75 -17.21 -6.28
CA ILE A 156 2.97 -16.09 -5.74
C ILE A 156 3.64 -14.75 -6.07
N ALA A 157 4.96 -14.65 -5.88
CA ALA A 157 5.68 -13.42 -6.19
C ALA A 157 5.64 -13.08 -7.69
N VAL A 158 5.68 -14.08 -8.56
CA VAL A 158 5.57 -13.93 -10.02
C VAL A 158 4.17 -13.49 -10.42
N ASP A 159 3.12 -14.03 -9.81
CA ASP A 159 1.74 -13.64 -10.10
C ASP A 159 1.49 -12.15 -9.83
N LEU A 160 2.16 -11.61 -8.81
CA LEU A 160 2.08 -10.20 -8.42
C LEU A 160 2.94 -9.26 -9.25
N ALA A 161 4.03 -9.77 -9.81
CA ALA A 161 5.04 -8.96 -10.46
C ALA A 161 4.59 -8.52 -11.86
N ASP A 162 4.98 -7.31 -12.25
CA ASP A 162 4.92 -6.82 -13.62
C ASP A 162 6.13 -7.28 -14.44
N ALA A 163 7.27 -7.50 -13.76
CA ALA A 163 8.47 -8.11 -14.33
C ALA A 163 9.19 -8.97 -13.28
N VAL A 164 9.99 -9.92 -13.74
CA VAL A 164 10.70 -10.88 -12.87
C VAL A 164 12.19 -10.85 -13.18
N VAL A 165 13.03 -10.74 -12.14
CA VAL A 165 14.47 -11.02 -12.23
C VAL A 165 14.70 -12.44 -11.68
N LEU A 166 15.06 -13.35 -12.57
CA LEU A 166 15.50 -14.69 -12.20
C LEU A 166 17.01 -14.67 -11.91
N VAL A 167 17.37 -14.90 -10.66
CA VAL A 167 18.77 -14.91 -10.20
C VAL A 167 19.28 -16.34 -10.17
N LEU A 168 20.33 -16.61 -10.94
CA LEU A 168 21.03 -17.90 -10.97
C LEU A 168 22.49 -17.72 -10.54
N ASP A 169 23.07 -18.79 -10.01
CA ASP A 169 24.47 -18.85 -9.61
C ASP A 169 25.32 -19.29 -10.81
N ALA A 170 26.09 -18.36 -11.40
CA ALA A 170 26.92 -18.63 -12.56
C ALA A 170 28.04 -19.67 -12.30
N THR A 171 28.40 -19.90 -11.03
CA THR A 171 29.50 -20.82 -10.68
C THR A 171 29.07 -22.27 -10.54
N VAL A 172 27.76 -22.54 -10.34
CA VAL A 172 27.24 -23.88 -10.05
C VAL A 172 26.61 -24.55 -11.27
N GLY A 173 26.13 -23.77 -12.21
CA GLY A 173 25.36 -24.29 -13.33
C GLY A 173 23.86 -24.40 -13.05
N VAL A 174 23.10 -24.85 -14.06
CA VAL A 174 21.67 -25.06 -13.97
C VAL A 174 21.38 -26.33 -13.16
N THR A 175 20.55 -26.19 -12.16
CA THR A 175 20.09 -27.33 -11.31
C THR A 175 18.65 -27.69 -11.65
N ALA A 176 18.21 -28.90 -11.22
CA ALA A 176 16.81 -29.32 -11.40
C ALA A 176 15.80 -28.37 -10.70
N SER A 177 16.20 -27.68 -9.63
CA SER A 177 15.38 -26.65 -8.99
C SER A 177 15.26 -25.40 -9.85
N ASP A 178 16.32 -24.99 -10.55
CA ASP A 178 16.30 -23.86 -11.47
C ASP A 178 15.40 -24.17 -12.68
N GLU A 179 15.47 -25.39 -13.23
CA GLU A 179 14.61 -25.84 -14.34
C GLU A 179 13.11 -25.76 -13.97
N ARG A 180 12.74 -26.21 -12.77
CA ARG A 180 11.34 -26.10 -12.31
C ARG A 180 10.87 -24.65 -12.19
N ILE A 181 11.71 -23.74 -11.70
CA ILE A 181 11.40 -22.31 -11.64
C ILE A 181 11.23 -21.77 -13.07
N VAL A 182 12.09 -22.14 -13.99
CA VAL A 182 11.99 -21.74 -15.41
C VAL A 182 10.70 -22.25 -16.06
N GLU A 183 10.31 -23.50 -15.83
CA GLU A 183 9.05 -24.05 -16.33
C GLU A 183 7.84 -23.26 -15.81
N MET A 184 7.82 -22.97 -14.51
CA MET A 184 6.77 -22.17 -13.87
C MET A 184 6.72 -20.75 -14.47
N LEU A 185 7.88 -20.08 -14.64
CA LEU A 185 7.96 -18.73 -15.21
C LEU A 185 7.45 -18.68 -16.66
N ARG A 186 7.77 -19.69 -17.47
CA ARG A 186 7.29 -19.77 -18.87
C ARG A 186 5.76 -19.85 -18.95
N ALA A 187 5.12 -20.52 -17.97
CA ALA A 187 3.66 -20.66 -17.94
C ALA A 187 2.94 -19.33 -17.58
N LYS A 188 3.63 -18.37 -16.97
CA LYS A 188 3.00 -17.12 -16.46
C LYS A 188 3.02 -15.96 -17.43
N ASN A 189 3.69 -16.10 -18.58
CA ASN A 189 3.75 -15.08 -19.65
C ASN A 189 4.15 -13.67 -19.17
N LYS A 190 5.04 -13.58 -18.16
CA LYS A 190 5.59 -12.33 -17.63
C LYS A 190 6.95 -12.03 -18.25
N PRO A 191 7.35 -10.75 -18.38
CA PRO A 191 8.71 -10.39 -18.75
C PRO A 191 9.73 -10.94 -17.73
N ILE A 192 10.73 -11.66 -18.21
CA ILE A 192 11.76 -12.28 -17.37
C ILE A 192 13.12 -11.72 -17.78
N ILE A 193 13.90 -11.27 -16.79
CA ILE A 193 15.28 -10.84 -16.95
C ILE A 193 16.16 -11.86 -16.21
N LEU A 194 17.13 -12.45 -16.90
CA LEU A 194 18.00 -13.47 -16.36
C LEU A 194 19.29 -12.86 -15.81
N ALA A 195 19.47 -12.91 -14.48
CA ALA A 195 20.66 -12.42 -13.79
C ALA A 195 21.60 -13.59 -13.45
N ALA A 196 22.77 -13.66 -14.09
CA ALA A 196 23.84 -14.59 -13.76
C ALA A 196 24.70 -13.99 -12.65
N ASN A 197 24.42 -14.36 -11.39
CA ASN A 197 25.10 -13.80 -10.23
C ASN A 197 26.38 -14.57 -9.86
N LYS A 198 27.22 -13.94 -9.04
CA LYS A 198 28.54 -14.39 -8.59
C LYS A 198 29.62 -14.36 -9.69
N VAL A 199 29.44 -13.45 -10.65
CA VAL A 199 30.45 -13.13 -11.67
C VAL A 199 31.32 -11.98 -11.13
N ASP A 200 32.32 -12.33 -10.35
CA ASP A 200 33.12 -11.34 -9.60
C ASP A 200 34.25 -10.73 -10.44
N SER A 201 34.60 -11.37 -11.56
CA SER A 201 35.65 -10.90 -12.47
C SER A 201 35.23 -10.99 -13.93
N PRO A 202 35.87 -10.21 -14.86
CA PRO A 202 35.61 -10.30 -16.30
C PRO A 202 35.88 -11.69 -16.89
N LEU A 203 36.81 -12.43 -16.31
CA LEU A 203 37.15 -13.79 -16.79
C LEU A 203 36.00 -14.79 -16.57
N GLN A 204 35.13 -14.54 -15.59
CA GLN A 204 33.99 -15.39 -15.27
C GLN A 204 32.73 -15.06 -16.09
N GLU A 205 32.74 -14.01 -16.91
CA GLU A 205 31.59 -13.70 -17.77
C GLU A 205 31.27 -14.83 -18.76
N ALA A 206 32.29 -15.55 -19.21
CA ALA A 206 32.12 -16.73 -20.07
C ALA A 206 31.29 -17.82 -19.39
N ASP A 207 31.33 -17.93 -18.04
CA ASP A 207 30.57 -18.90 -17.28
C ASP A 207 29.06 -18.64 -17.33
N ALA A 208 28.62 -17.39 -17.62
CA ALA A 208 27.22 -17.06 -17.81
C ALA A 208 26.66 -17.56 -19.14
N ALA A 209 27.50 -17.83 -20.12
CA ALA A 209 27.06 -18.16 -21.48
C ALA A 209 26.21 -19.44 -21.57
N TYR A 210 26.43 -20.43 -20.71
CA TYR A 210 25.61 -21.65 -20.72
C TYR A 210 24.14 -21.41 -20.33
N LEU A 211 23.84 -20.30 -19.64
CA LEU A 211 22.47 -19.94 -19.26
C LEU A 211 21.58 -19.58 -20.46
N TRP A 212 22.17 -19.31 -21.63
CA TRP A 212 21.41 -19.15 -22.90
C TRP A 212 20.58 -20.41 -23.23
N SER A 213 21.03 -21.59 -22.78
CA SER A 213 20.31 -22.85 -22.97
C SER A 213 18.92 -22.86 -22.32
N LEU A 214 18.68 -21.99 -21.32
CA LEU A 214 17.37 -21.86 -20.68
C LEU A 214 16.33 -21.18 -21.56
N GLY A 215 16.72 -20.53 -22.69
CA GLY A 215 15.78 -19.89 -23.61
C GLY A 215 14.94 -18.76 -23.02
N LEU A 216 15.44 -18.07 -21.99
CA LEU A 216 14.79 -16.93 -21.33
C LEU A 216 15.35 -15.57 -21.79
N GLY A 217 16.16 -15.55 -22.83
CA GLY A 217 16.84 -14.36 -23.31
C GLY A 217 18.27 -14.24 -22.82
N GLU A 218 18.84 -13.04 -22.95
CA GLU A 218 20.24 -12.75 -22.60
C GLU A 218 20.48 -12.85 -21.09
N PRO A 219 21.46 -13.65 -20.62
CA PRO A 219 21.87 -13.64 -19.23
C PRO A 219 22.78 -12.45 -18.95
N TYR A 220 22.43 -11.64 -17.94
CA TYR A 220 23.20 -10.49 -17.49
C TYR A 220 24.19 -10.92 -16.40
N PRO A 221 25.52 -10.88 -16.65
CA PRO A 221 26.51 -11.23 -15.65
C PRO A 221 26.61 -10.14 -14.58
N ILE A 222 26.35 -10.51 -13.32
CA ILE A 222 26.40 -9.59 -12.20
C ILE A 222 27.19 -10.15 -11.02
N SER A 223 27.69 -9.27 -10.19
CA SER A 223 28.11 -9.59 -8.81
C SER A 223 27.30 -8.75 -7.84
N ALA A 224 26.27 -9.32 -7.26
CA ALA A 224 25.46 -8.65 -6.24
C ALA A 224 26.30 -8.23 -5.03
N LEU A 225 27.32 -9.02 -4.67
CA LEU A 225 28.23 -8.75 -3.57
C LEU A 225 29.11 -7.52 -3.85
N HIS A 226 29.70 -7.41 -5.03
CA HIS A 226 30.61 -6.32 -5.40
C HIS A 226 29.93 -5.18 -6.17
N GLY A 227 28.68 -5.35 -6.59
CA GLY A 227 27.88 -4.35 -7.32
C GLY A 227 28.22 -4.23 -8.80
N ARG A 228 28.99 -5.21 -9.35
CA ARG A 228 29.35 -5.23 -10.77
C ARG A 228 28.12 -5.62 -11.60
N GLY A 229 27.90 -4.95 -12.74
CA GLY A 229 26.81 -5.24 -13.69
C GLY A 229 25.38 -4.98 -13.14
N THR A 230 25.24 -4.60 -11.88
CA THR A 230 23.92 -4.38 -11.27
C THR A 230 23.22 -3.14 -11.80
N GLY A 231 23.97 -2.11 -12.25
CA GLY A 231 23.42 -0.94 -12.91
C GLY A 231 22.84 -1.29 -14.29
N ASP A 232 23.61 -1.99 -15.10
CA ASP A 232 23.21 -2.44 -16.44
C ASP A 232 21.97 -3.35 -16.36
N LEU A 233 21.92 -4.26 -15.37
CA LEU A 233 20.73 -5.09 -15.10
C LEU A 233 19.50 -4.21 -14.80
N LEU A 234 19.64 -3.19 -13.95
CA LEU A 234 18.52 -2.31 -13.59
C LEU A 234 18.08 -1.44 -14.76
N ASP A 235 19.00 -0.99 -15.63
CA ASP A 235 18.64 -0.27 -16.85
C ASP A 235 17.82 -1.13 -17.81
N VAL A 236 18.09 -2.44 -17.88
CA VAL A 236 17.27 -3.39 -18.64
C VAL A 236 15.92 -3.61 -17.96
N VAL A 237 15.88 -3.75 -16.63
CA VAL A 237 14.64 -3.83 -15.86
C VAL A 237 13.75 -2.63 -16.16
N MET A 238 14.29 -1.40 -16.15
CA MET A 238 13.51 -0.19 -16.43
C MET A 238 12.93 -0.12 -17.84
N LYS A 239 13.57 -0.76 -18.83
CA LYS A 239 13.04 -0.85 -20.20
C LYS A 239 11.84 -1.79 -20.32
N VAL A 240 11.79 -2.80 -19.47
CA VAL A 240 10.80 -3.87 -19.49
C VAL A 240 9.66 -3.62 -18.48
N LEU A 241 9.99 -3.00 -17.35
CA LEU A 241 9.03 -2.67 -16.31
C LEU A 241 8.08 -1.57 -16.80
N PRO A 242 6.76 -1.77 -16.78
CA PRO A 242 5.81 -0.75 -17.21
C PRO A 242 5.95 0.52 -16.36
N THR A 243 5.49 1.66 -16.88
CA THR A 243 5.49 2.91 -16.13
C THR A 243 4.51 2.86 -14.96
N GLU A 244 3.46 2.08 -15.11
CA GLU A 244 2.39 1.84 -14.15
C GLU A 244 2.15 0.34 -14.04
N SER A 245 1.76 -0.15 -12.85
CA SER A 245 1.49 -1.57 -12.68
C SER A 245 0.33 -2.02 -13.58
N ALA A 246 0.55 -3.02 -14.41
CA ALA A 246 -0.49 -3.63 -15.23
C ALA A 246 -1.61 -4.23 -14.36
N VAL A 247 -1.28 -4.67 -13.13
CA VAL A 247 -2.24 -5.20 -12.16
C VAL A 247 -3.15 -4.09 -11.62
N ALA A 248 -2.64 -2.87 -11.47
CA ALA A 248 -3.42 -1.72 -11.02
C ALA A 248 -4.19 -1.06 -12.18
N SER A 249 -3.62 -1.03 -13.40
CA SER A 249 -4.25 -0.45 -14.60
C SER A 249 -5.42 -1.28 -15.13
N ALA A 250 -5.57 -2.53 -14.70
CA ALA A 250 -6.69 -3.41 -15.08
C ALA A 250 -8.01 -3.11 -14.33
N LEU A 251 -8.09 -2.01 -13.57
CA LEU A 251 -9.33 -1.57 -12.93
C LEU A 251 -10.24 -0.91 -13.97
N PRO A 252 -11.38 -1.53 -14.37
CA PRO A 252 -12.30 -0.88 -15.28
C PRO A 252 -12.88 0.36 -14.58
N SER A 253 -12.79 1.52 -15.21
CA SER A 253 -13.53 2.70 -14.77
C SER A 253 -15.02 2.39 -14.77
N GLY A 254 -15.67 2.48 -13.59
CA GLY A 254 -17.11 2.24 -13.46
C GLY A 254 -17.55 0.81 -13.11
N GLY A 255 -16.63 -0.11 -12.79
CA GLY A 255 -16.96 -1.46 -12.27
C GLY A 255 -17.20 -1.49 -10.75
N PRO A 256 -17.55 -2.66 -10.18
CA PRO A 256 -17.62 -2.84 -8.74
C PRO A 256 -16.29 -2.56 -8.06
N ARG A 257 -16.32 -1.82 -6.94
CA ARG A 257 -15.13 -1.45 -6.17
C ARG A 257 -14.41 -2.67 -5.57
N ARG A 258 -13.10 -2.63 -5.50
CA ARG A 258 -12.27 -3.73 -5.00
C ARG A 258 -11.89 -3.53 -3.55
N VAL A 259 -12.18 -4.54 -2.73
CA VAL A 259 -11.98 -4.56 -1.28
C VAL A 259 -11.02 -5.68 -0.91
N ALA A 260 -9.92 -5.36 -0.22
CA ALA A 260 -9.09 -6.36 0.43
C ALA A 260 -9.53 -6.59 1.88
N LEU A 261 -9.75 -7.85 2.24
CA LEU A 261 -10.04 -8.24 3.62
C LEU A 261 -8.78 -8.80 4.26
N VAL A 262 -8.09 -8.00 5.08
CA VAL A 262 -6.77 -8.30 5.62
C VAL A 262 -6.74 -8.29 7.15
N GLY A 263 -5.70 -8.83 7.75
CA GLY A 263 -5.52 -8.97 9.19
C GLY A 263 -4.78 -10.26 9.54
N ARG A 264 -4.30 -10.38 10.77
CA ARG A 264 -3.59 -11.58 11.25
C ARG A 264 -4.46 -12.85 11.17
N PRO A 265 -3.89 -14.06 11.27
CA PRO A 265 -4.66 -15.30 11.34
C PRO A 265 -5.68 -15.28 12.50
N ASN A 266 -6.84 -15.91 12.31
CA ASN A 266 -7.89 -16.12 13.31
C ASN A 266 -8.62 -14.86 13.84
N VAL A 267 -8.45 -13.68 13.25
CA VAL A 267 -9.22 -12.47 13.58
C VAL A 267 -10.67 -12.51 13.08
N GLY A 268 -11.02 -13.52 12.26
CA GLY A 268 -12.38 -13.73 11.77
C GLY A 268 -12.64 -13.29 10.34
N LYS A 269 -11.60 -13.17 9.48
CA LYS A 269 -11.75 -12.82 8.05
C LYS A 269 -12.74 -13.72 7.31
N SER A 270 -12.58 -15.04 7.42
CA SER A 270 -13.49 -16.01 6.78
C SER A 270 -14.92 -15.94 7.35
N SER A 271 -15.06 -15.64 8.64
CA SER A 271 -16.37 -15.48 9.27
C SER A 271 -17.07 -14.23 8.74
N LEU A 272 -16.33 -13.12 8.62
CA LEU A 272 -16.88 -11.88 8.05
C LEU A 272 -17.25 -12.04 6.59
N LEU A 273 -16.36 -12.62 5.78
CA LEU A 273 -16.67 -12.89 4.37
C LEU A 273 -17.92 -13.73 4.19
N ASN A 274 -18.08 -14.80 5.02
CA ASN A 274 -19.28 -15.64 4.98
C ASN A 274 -20.54 -14.89 5.45
N ALA A 275 -20.43 -14.02 6.47
CA ALA A 275 -21.55 -13.21 6.93
C ALA A 275 -22.00 -12.21 5.86
N LEU A 276 -21.07 -11.60 5.15
CA LEU A 276 -21.37 -10.68 4.04
C LEU A 276 -21.93 -11.41 2.83
N ALA A 277 -21.39 -12.59 2.47
CA ALA A 277 -21.86 -13.41 1.35
C ALA A 277 -23.19 -14.14 1.64
N GLY A 278 -23.60 -14.24 2.90
CA GLY A 278 -24.86 -14.89 3.32
C GLY A 278 -26.11 -14.07 3.05
N GLY A 279 -25.97 -12.77 2.73
CA GLY A 279 -27.08 -11.85 2.46
C GLY A 279 -27.75 -12.10 1.10
N GLU A 280 -27.06 -12.04 0.00
CA GLU A 280 -27.52 -12.44 -1.34
C GLU A 280 -26.29 -12.72 -2.21
N ARG A 281 -26.10 -13.97 -2.59
CA ARG A 281 -25.06 -14.33 -3.56
C ARG A 281 -25.55 -13.96 -4.96
N VAL A 282 -25.04 -12.90 -5.54
CA VAL A 282 -25.18 -12.72 -6.98
C VAL A 282 -24.24 -13.71 -7.66
N VAL A 283 -24.79 -14.83 -8.10
CA VAL A 283 -24.14 -15.68 -9.10
C VAL A 283 -24.14 -14.88 -10.39
N VAL A 284 -23.07 -14.16 -10.65
CA VAL A 284 -22.94 -13.39 -11.89
C VAL A 284 -22.70 -14.38 -13.03
N ASN A 285 -23.76 -14.65 -13.79
CA ASN A 285 -23.65 -15.12 -15.16
C ASN A 285 -22.83 -14.07 -15.96
N GLU A 286 -21.75 -14.54 -16.56
CA GLU A 286 -21.01 -13.98 -17.70
C GLU A 286 -21.27 -12.50 -18.07
N LEU A 287 -20.63 -11.57 -17.38
CA LEU A 287 -20.30 -10.29 -17.99
C LEU A 287 -19.11 -10.54 -18.93
N ALA A 288 -19.41 -10.60 -20.22
CA ALA A 288 -18.42 -10.77 -21.27
C ALA A 288 -17.41 -9.61 -21.22
N GLY A 289 -16.10 -9.93 -21.03
CA GLY A 289 -15.00 -8.99 -21.19
C GLY A 289 -14.12 -8.73 -19.97
N THR A 290 -14.37 -9.31 -18.79
CA THR A 290 -13.46 -9.18 -17.64
C THR A 290 -12.62 -10.45 -17.46
N THR A 291 -11.32 -10.33 -17.55
CA THR A 291 -10.34 -11.37 -17.15
C THR A 291 -10.58 -11.67 -15.66
N ARG A 292 -11.28 -12.77 -15.36
CA ARG A 292 -11.58 -13.20 -13.99
C ARG A 292 -10.34 -13.87 -13.40
N ASP A 293 -9.87 -13.33 -12.29
CA ASP A 293 -9.03 -14.09 -11.39
C ASP A 293 -9.97 -15.07 -10.63
N PRO A 294 -9.82 -16.40 -10.73
CA PRO A 294 -10.74 -17.37 -10.09
C PRO A 294 -10.74 -17.32 -8.56
N VAL A 295 -10.02 -16.36 -8.01
CA VAL A 295 -9.72 -16.18 -6.58
C VAL A 295 -10.55 -15.07 -5.95
N ASP A 296 -11.17 -14.20 -6.75
CA ASP A 296 -11.95 -13.04 -6.29
C ASP A 296 -13.45 -13.38 -6.19
N GLU A 297 -14.18 -12.76 -5.25
CA GLU A 297 -15.60 -12.99 -5.02
C GLU A 297 -16.39 -11.69 -5.13
N LEU A 298 -17.46 -11.70 -5.93
CA LEU A 298 -18.39 -10.59 -6.05
C LEU A 298 -19.49 -10.75 -4.99
N ILE A 299 -19.63 -9.75 -4.13
CA ILE A 299 -20.62 -9.72 -3.04
C ILE A 299 -21.48 -8.46 -3.20
N GLU A 300 -22.79 -8.60 -3.10
CA GLU A 300 -23.71 -7.47 -3.07
C GLU A 300 -23.90 -6.98 -1.62
N LEU A 301 -23.65 -5.70 -1.38
CA LEU A 301 -23.86 -5.03 -0.10
C LEU A 301 -24.64 -3.74 -0.35
N ASP A 302 -25.78 -3.57 0.32
CA ASP A 302 -26.66 -2.41 0.20
C ASP A 302 -27.04 -2.09 -1.27
N GLY A 303 -27.35 -3.15 -2.05
CA GLY A 303 -27.75 -3.02 -3.46
C GLY A 303 -26.62 -2.65 -4.41
N ARG A 304 -25.38 -2.70 -3.98
CA ARG A 304 -24.19 -2.44 -4.81
C ARG A 304 -23.24 -3.63 -4.78
N SER A 305 -22.64 -3.93 -5.92
CA SER A 305 -21.67 -5.01 -6.07
C SER A 305 -20.27 -4.55 -5.66
N TRP A 306 -19.56 -5.41 -4.89
CA TRP A 306 -18.21 -5.21 -4.41
C TRP A 306 -17.35 -6.42 -4.74
N TRP A 307 -16.15 -6.20 -5.27
CA TRP A 307 -15.16 -7.24 -5.49
C TRP A 307 -14.30 -7.43 -4.24
N PHE A 308 -14.44 -8.58 -3.56
CA PHE A 308 -13.52 -8.99 -2.50
C PHE A 308 -12.38 -9.79 -3.12
N VAL A 309 -11.16 -9.23 -3.06
CA VAL A 309 -9.97 -9.79 -3.69
C VAL A 309 -9.31 -10.87 -2.83
N ASP A 310 -8.70 -11.89 -3.46
CA ASP A 310 -7.99 -13.03 -2.82
C ASP A 310 -8.82 -13.80 -1.77
N THR A 311 -10.10 -14.01 -2.01
CA THR A 311 -10.99 -14.72 -1.07
C THR A 311 -10.66 -16.20 -0.94
N ALA A 312 -10.03 -16.83 -1.94
CA ALA A 312 -9.59 -18.23 -1.86
C ALA A 312 -8.47 -18.43 -0.82
N GLY A 313 -7.58 -17.44 -0.67
CA GLY A 313 -6.59 -17.43 0.42
C GLY A 313 -7.23 -17.36 1.80
N ILE A 314 -8.34 -16.65 1.92
CA ILE A 314 -9.12 -16.52 3.16
C ILE A 314 -9.86 -17.84 3.50
N ARG A 315 -10.38 -18.57 2.51
CA ARG A 315 -11.19 -19.80 2.70
C ARG A 315 -10.35 -21.05 2.93
N ARG A 316 -9.15 -21.14 2.36
CA ARG A 316 -8.25 -22.28 2.60
C ARG A 316 -7.74 -22.23 4.04
N LYS A 317 -8.21 -23.15 4.89
CA LYS A 317 -7.58 -23.42 6.18
C LYS A 317 -6.17 -23.90 5.91
N MET A 318 -5.18 -23.02 6.06
CA MET A 318 -3.78 -23.43 5.99
C MET A 318 -3.49 -24.33 7.18
N HIS A 319 -3.16 -25.60 6.91
CA HIS A 319 -2.54 -26.46 7.91
C HIS A 319 -1.25 -25.76 8.38
N ARG A 320 -1.06 -25.70 9.69
CA ARG A 320 0.14 -25.15 10.35
C ARG A 320 1.38 -25.88 9.85
N THR A 321 1.97 -25.37 8.77
CA THR A 321 3.30 -25.76 8.32
C THR A 321 4.23 -24.59 8.63
N THR A 322 5.42 -24.87 9.11
CA THR A 322 6.47 -23.87 9.36
C THR A 322 6.66 -23.02 8.09
N GLY A 323 6.50 -21.69 8.18
CA GLY A 323 6.50 -20.79 7.02
C GLY A 323 5.12 -20.23 6.61
N ALA A 324 4.02 -20.67 7.23
CA ALA A 324 2.66 -20.23 6.91
C ALA A 324 2.47 -18.70 7.07
N ASP A 325 3.17 -18.07 8.01
CA ASP A 325 3.07 -16.63 8.29
C ASP A 325 3.68 -15.79 7.17
N TYR A 326 4.76 -16.27 6.54
CA TYR A 326 5.38 -15.61 5.40
C TYR A 326 4.46 -15.59 4.17
N TYR A 327 3.84 -16.74 3.84
CA TYR A 327 2.87 -16.80 2.73
C TYR A 327 1.64 -15.95 2.99
N ALA A 328 1.20 -15.88 4.24
CA ALA A 328 0.11 -15.01 4.64
C ALA A 328 0.46 -13.53 4.40
N SER A 329 1.71 -13.14 4.65
CA SER A 329 2.18 -11.76 4.43
C SER A 329 2.24 -11.40 2.95
N ILE A 330 2.78 -12.26 2.08
CA ILE A 330 2.84 -12.01 0.62
C ILE A 330 1.43 -11.91 0.04
N ARG A 331 0.53 -12.83 0.40
CA ARG A 331 -0.87 -12.79 -0.05
C ARG A 331 -1.59 -11.55 0.45
N THR A 332 -1.35 -11.15 1.69
CA THR A 332 -1.90 -9.92 2.26
C THR A 332 -1.44 -8.71 1.44
N GLN A 333 -0.16 -8.64 1.11
CA GLN A 333 0.39 -7.57 0.26
C GLN A 333 -0.25 -7.58 -1.13
N ALA A 334 -0.38 -8.77 -1.75
CA ALA A 334 -1.03 -8.98 -3.03
C ALA A 334 -2.48 -8.48 -3.06
N ALA A 335 -3.25 -8.87 -2.04
CA ALA A 335 -4.63 -8.45 -1.91
C ALA A 335 -4.73 -6.92 -1.75
N ILE A 336 -3.86 -6.32 -0.93
CA ILE A 336 -3.81 -4.87 -0.73
C ILE A 336 -3.51 -4.15 -2.06
N GLU A 337 -2.55 -4.63 -2.84
CA GLU A 337 -2.16 -3.98 -4.10
C GLU A 337 -3.24 -4.08 -5.18
N LYS A 338 -4.03 -5.14 -5.19
CA LYS A 338 -5.17 -5.34 -6.10
C LYS A 338 -6.44 -4.56 -5.70
N ALA A 339 -6.49 -4.04 -4.48
CA ALA A 339 -7.67 -3.38 -3.93
C ALA A 339 -7.58 -1.85 -4.01
N GLU A 340 -8.72 -1.18 -3.94
CA GLU A 340 -8.84 0.27 -3.75
C GLU A 340 -8.91 0.60 -2.26
N VAL A 341 -9.58 -0.25 -1.48
CA VAL A 341 -9.76 -0.08 -0.04
C VAL A 341 -9.49 -1.39 0.70
N ALA A 342 -8.84 -1.30 1.86
CA ALA A 342 -8.58 -2.42 2.74
C ALA A 342 -9.45 -2.34 4.02
N LEU A 343 -10.18 -3.43 4.30
CA LEU A 343 -10.78 -3.70 5.61
C LEU A 343 -9.74 -4.44 6.47
N VAL A 344 -9.11 -3.76 7.42
CA VAL A 344 -8.15 -4.36 8.34
C VAL A 344 -8.86 -4.86 9.58
N LEU A 345 -8.96 -6.19 9.71
CA LEU A 345 -9.61 -6.84 10.84
C LEU A 345 -8.64 -7.02 12.00
N ILE A 346 -9.08 -6.57 13.17
CA ILE A 346 -8.43 -6.72 14.47
C ILE A 346 -9.35 -7.52 15.39
N ASP A 347 -8.78 -8.40 16.20
CA ASP A 347 -9.51 -9.17 17.20
C ASP A 347 -9.72 -8.34 18.47
N GLY A 348 -10.94 -7.87 18.73
CA GLY A 348 -11.27 -7.06 19.91
C GLY A 348 -11.10 -7.80 21.24
N SER A 349 -11.23 -9.13 21.22
CA SER A 349 -11.16 -9.96 22.44
C SER A 349 -9.73 -10.23 22.93
N SER A 350 -8.70 -9.85 22.16
CA SER A 350 -7.29 -10.06 22.48
C SER A 350 -6.48 -8.77 22.32
N PRO A 351 -5.33 -8.62 23.01
CA PRO A 351 -4.47 -7.46 22.86
C PRO A 351 -4.02 -7.24 21.42
N LEU A 352 -3.81 -5.98 21.05
CA LEU A 352 -3.23 -5.60 19.78
C LEU A 352 -1.80 -6.15 19.68
N THR A 353 -1.46 -6.70 18.53
CA THR A 353 -0.14 -7.32 18.30
C THR A 353 0.67 -6.52 17.28
N GLU A 354 1.99 -6.70 17.29
CA GLU A 354 2.87 -6.13 16.27
C GLU A 354 2.46 -6.54 14.84
N GLN A 355 1.88 -7.74 14.68
CA GLN A 355 1.38 -8.20 13.39
C GLN A 355 0.19 -7.38 12.91
N ASP A 356 -0.71 -6.97 13.80
CA ASP A 356 -1.84 -6.10 13.46
C ASP A 356 -1.33 -4.73 12.99
N VAL A 357 -0.37 -4.12 13.71
CA VAL A 357 0.27 -2.85 13.34
C VAL A 357 1.00 -2.97 11.99
N ARG A 358 1.65 -4.10 11.73
CA ARG A 358 2.36 -4.36 10.47
C ARG A 358 1.42 -4.43 9.28
N VAL A 359 0.26 -5.09 9.42
CA VAL A 359 -0.75 -5.14 8.34
C VAL A 359 -1.30 -3.74 8.04
N VAL A 360 -1.57 -2.93 9.07
CA VAL A 360 -1.96 -1.52 8.89
C VAL A 360 -0.90 -0.75 8.11
N GLN A 361 0.38 -0.93 8.46
CA GLN A 361 1.49 -0.25 7.78
C GLN A 361 1.59 -0.66 6.31
N GLN A 362 1.37 -1.94 5.97
CA GLN A 362 1.35 -2.41 4.58
C GLN A 362 0.27 -1.69 3.74
N VAL A 363 -0.91 -1.44 4.31
CA VAL A 363 -1.98 -0.70 3.62
C VAL A 363 -1.59 0.75 3.38
N ILE A 364 -0.98 1.41 4.38
CA ILE A 364 -0.48 2.79 4.27
C ILE A 364 0.60 2.89 3.19
N ASP A 365 1.58 1.99 3.22
CA ASP A 365 2.70 1.96 2.28
C ASP A 365 2.23 1.74 0.83
N ALA A 366 1.18 0.91 0.65
CA ALA A 366 0.54 0.68 -0.65
C ALA A 366 -0.37 1.85 -1.10
N GLY A 367 -0.58 2.85 -0.26
CA GLY A 367 -1.40 4.01 -0.59
C GLY A 367 -2.89 3.70 -0.76
N ARG A 368 -3.41 2.63 -0.13
CA ARG A 368 -4.81 2.24 -0.27
C ARG A 368 -5.68 2.89 0.79
N ALA A 369 -6.96 3.09 0.46
CA ALA A 369 -7.95 3.50 1.45
C ALA A 369 -8.06 2.44 2.56
N LEU A 370 -8.32 2.85 3.79
CA LEU A 370 -8.22 2.02 4.98
C LEU A 370 -9.44 2.18 5.87
N VAL A 371 -10.03 1.06 6.28
CA VAL A 371 -11.03 0.97 7.34
C VAL A 371 -10.55 -0.02 8.39
N VAL A 372 -10.56 0.35 9.66
CA VAL A 372 -10.23 -0.53 10.79
C VAL A 372 -11.49 -1.18 11.32
N VAL A 373 -11.48 -2.50 11.41
CA VAL A 373 -12.61 -3.30 11.86
C VAL A 373 -12.22 -4.07 13.12
N THR A 374 -12.76 -3.70 14.27
CA THR A 374 -12.61 -4.47 15.52
C THR A 374 -13.68 -5.54 15.56
N ASN A 375 -13.29 -6.77 15.28
CA ASN A 375 -14.20 -7.94 15.22
C ASN A 375 -14.25 -8.69 16.55
N LYS A 376 -15.19 -9.62 16.66
CA LYS A 376 -15.52 -10.42 17.85
C LYS A 376 -16.00 -9.56 19.02
N TRP A 377 -16.72 -8.49 18.70
CA TRP A 377 -17.23 -7.56 19.71
C TRP A 377 -18.20 -8.22 20.68
N ASP A 378 -18.81 -9.33 20.30
CA ASP A 378 -19.65 -10.21 21.13
C ASP A 378 -18.89 -10.86 22.31
N LEU A 379 -17.56 -10.84 22.29
CA LEU A 379 -16.67 -11.37 23.33
C LEU A 379 -15.98 -10.28 24.16
N VAL A 380 -16.32 -9.01 23.94
CA VAL A 380 -15.64 -7.84 24.52
C VAL A 380 -16.50 -7.26 25.63
N ASP A 381 -16.05 -7.37 26.89
CA ASP A 381 -16.68 -6.72 28.04
C ASP A 381 -16.33 -5.22 28.14
N GLU A 382 -16.94 -4.50 29.06
CA GLU A 382 -16.75 -3.06 29.23
C GLU A 382 -15.30 -2.65 29.54
N ASP A 383 -14.57 -3.46 30.29
CA ASP A 383 -13.19 -3.16 30.65
C ASP A 383 -12.30 -3.37 29.42
N ARG A 384 -12.52 -4.45 28.68
CA ARG A 384 -11.81 -4.70 27.43
C ARG A 384 -12.12 -3.65 26.36
N GLN A 385 -13.34 -3.09 26.31
CA GLN A 385 -13.67 -1.97 25.41
C GLN A 385 -12.78 -0.75 25.65
N LYS A 386 -12.55 -0.40 26.93
CA LYS A 386 -11.68 0.71 27.30
C LYS A 386 -10.22 0.42 26.96
N GLU A 387 -9.78 -0.80 27.23
CA GLU A 387 -8.41 -1.23 26.92
C GLU A 387 -8.12 -1.19 25.42
N ILE A 388 -8.97 -1.84 24.59
CA ILE A 388 -8.75 -1.89 23.13
C ILE A 388 -8.78 -0.49 22.51
N LYS A 389 -9.64 0.41 23.00
CA LYS A 389 -9.64 1.81 22.57
C LYS A 389 -8.29 2.46 22.84
N ASN A 390 -7.78 2.34 24.08
CA ASN A 390 -6.49 2.92 24.46
C ASN A 390 -5.32 2.29 23.68
N GLU A 391 -5.37 0.97 23.41
CA GLU A 391 -4.38 0.28 22.58
C GLU A 391 -4.38 0.82 21.15
N LEU A 392 -5.56 0.94 20.52
CA LEU A 392 -5.69 1.48 19.16
C LEU A 392 -5.22 2.92 19.08
N ASP A 393 -5.51 3.75 20.08
CA ASP A 393 -5.11 5.16 20.09
C ASP A 393 -3.61 5.32 20.34
N ARG A 394 -2.97 4.41 21.07
CA ARG A 394 -1.53 4.42 21.34
C ARG A 394 -0.71 3.80 20.22
N GLU A 395 -1.08 2.62 19.73
CA GLU A 395 -0.28 1.86 18.76
C GLU A 395 -0.57 2.27 17.32
N LEU A 396 -1.76 2.82 17.04
CA LEU A 396 -2.20 3.22 15.70
C LEU A 396 -2.38 4.74 15.57
N VAL A 397 -1.52 5.52 16.23
CA VAL A 397 -1.54 7.00 16.18
C VAL A 397 -1.48 7.53 14.74
N GLN A 398 -0.76 6.83 13.85
CA GLN A 398 -0.59 7.22 12.45
C GLN A 398 -1.85 7.10 11.60
N ILE A 399 -2.90 6.41 12.09
CA ILE A 399 -4.16 6.20 11.36
C ILE A 399 -5.40 6.66 12.12
N GLN A 400 -5.29 7.70 12.95
CA GLN A 400 -6.45 8.29 13.62
C GLN A 400 -7.52 8.80 12.64
N TRP A 401 -7.12 9.04 11.39
CA TRP A 401 -7.96 9.44 10.28
C TRP A 401 -8.77 8.29 9.64
N ALA A 402 -8.48 7.03 9.98
CA ALA A 402 -9.18 5.88 9.41
C ALA A 402 -10.51 5.66 10.11
N PRO A 403 -11.62 5.44 9.38
CA PRO A 403 -12.88 5.01 9.96
C PRO A 403 -12.68 3.74 10.78
N ARG A 404 -13.28 3.69 11.97
CA ARG A 404 -13.22 2.53 12.87
C ARG A 404 -14.63 2.01 13.09
N ILE A 405 -14.84 0.71 12.92
CA ILE A 405 -16.11 0.04 13.19
C ILE A 405 -15.88 -1.16 14.10
N ASN A 406 -16.80 -1.33 15.06
CA ASN A 406 -16.85 -2.49 15.92
C ASN A 406 -17.97 -3.39 15.40
N LEU A 407 -17.69 -4.69 15.20
CA LEU A 407 -18.68 -5.64 14.74
C LEU A 407 -18.44 -7.05 15.29
N ALA A 408 -19.43 -7.91 15.17
CA ALA A 408 -19.33 -9.32 15.46
C ALA A 408 -19.71 -10.14 14.21
N ALA A 409 -18.71 -10.57 13.45
CA ALA A 409 -18.91 -11.30 12.21
C ALA A 409 -19.70 -12.61 12.37
N LYS A 410 -19.61 -13.25 13.54
CA LYS A 410 -20.29 -14.50 13.85
C LYS A 410 -21.82 -14.32 13.99
N THR A 411 -22.26 -13.20 14.55
CA THR A 411 -23.67 -12.89 14.79
C THR A 411 -24.27 -11.96 13.73
N GLY A 412 -23.45 -11.36 12.88
CA GLY A 412 -23.85 -10.34 11.91
C GLY A 412 -24.06 -8.95 12.53
N TRP A 413 -23.77 -8.77 13.83
CA TRP A 413 -23.97 -7.50 14.51
C TRP A 413 -23.07 -6.42 13.90
N HIS A 414 -23.66 -5.29 13.50
CA HIS A 414 -23.04 -4.11 12.90
C HIS A 414 -22.31 -4.35 11.56
N THR A 415 -22.52 -5.47 10.87
CA THR A 415 -21.97 -5.68 9.53
C THR A 415 -22.53 -4.69 8.50
N ASN A 416 -23.72 -4.16 8.72
CA ASN A 416 -24.35 -3.11 7.90
C ASN A 416 -23.58 -1.77 7.90
N ARG A 417 -22.69 -1.53 8.86
CA ARG A 417 -21.87 -0.30 8.91
C ARG A 417 -20.70 -0.31 7.94
N ILE A 418 -20.36 -1.47 7.37
CA ILE A 418 -19.19 -1.64 6.50
C ILE A 418 -19.29 -0.76 5.26
N VAL A 419 -20.44 -0.76 4.56
CA VAL A 419 -20.60 -0.01 3.31
C VAL A 419 -20.36 1.48 3.52
N ARG A 420 -20.97 2.07 4.55
CA ARG A 420 -20.76 3.48 4.88
C ARG A 420 -19.30 3.80 5.19
N ALA A 421 -18.60 2.93 5.91
CA ALA A 421 -17.19 3.13 6.22
C ALA A 421 -16.30 3.01 4.97
N LEU A 422 -16.61 2.06 4.06
CA LEU A 422 -15.94 1.94 2.76
C LEU A 422 -16.14 3.19 1.91
N ASP A 423 -17.37 3.70 1.83
CA ASP A 423 -17.68 4.92 1.08
C ASP A 423 -16.90 6.11 1.61
N THR A 424 -16.92 6.34 2.93
CA THR A 424 -16.15 7.41 3.56
C THR A 424 -14.66 7.33 3.24
N ALA A 425 -14.09 6.12 3.27
CA ALA A 425 -12.67 5.93 2.98
C ALA A 425 -12.35 6.13 1.48
N LEU A 426 -13.22 5.69 0.58
CA LEU A 426 -13.07 5.87 -0.85
C LEU A 426 -13.27 7.34 -1.28
N GLU A 427 -14.24 8.05 -0.71
CA GLU A 427 -14.43 9.48 -0.92
C GLU A 427 -13.16 10.27 -0.55
N GLY A 428 -12.57 9.97 0.61
CA GLY A 428 -11.30 10.57 1.00
C GLY A 428 -10.16 10.21 0.05
N TRP A 429 -10.12 8.97 -0.46
CA TRP A 429 -9.09 8.49 -1.38
C TRP A 429 -9.18 9.12 -2.78
N GLU A 430 -10.39 9.48 -3.21
CA GLU A 430 -10.66 10.13 -4.49
C GLU A 430 -10.64 11.65 -4.42
N THR A 431 -10.57 12.22 -3.21
CA THR A 431 -10.63 13.66 -3.01
C THR A 431 -9.53 14.39 -3.78
N ARG A 432 -9.94 15.31 -4.63
CA ARG A 432 -9.06 16.20 -5.38
C ARG A 432 -9.25 17.64 -4.95
N ILE A 433 -8.16 18.30 -4.60
CA ILE A 433 -8.15 19.72 -4.25
C ILE A 433 -7.77 20.53 -5.49
N PRO A 434 -8.58 21.51 -5.90
CA PRO A 434 -8.18 22.45 -6.94
C PRO A 434 -6.88 23.16 -6.57
N THR A 435 -5.96 23.29 -7.53
CA THR A 435 -4.63 23.87 -7.30
C THR A 435 -4.69 25.26 -6.67
N GLY A 436 -5.69 26.07 -7.06
CA GLY A 436 -5.95 27.38 -6.45
C GLY A 436 -6.20 27.31 -4.96
N GLN A 437 -7.07 26.41 -4.54
CA GLN A 437 -7.40 26.19 -3.12
C GLN A 437 -6.21 25.63 -2.33
N LEU A 438 -5.48 24.67 -2.90
CA LEU A 438 -4.28 24.10 -2.28
C LEU A 438 -3.23 25.19 -2.00
N ASN A 439 -2.94 26.05 -2.99
CA ASN A 439 -1.92 27.09 -2.84
C ASN A 439 -2.37 28.25 -1.94
N ALA A 440 -3.67 28.58 -1.92
CA ALA A 440 -4.23 29.53 -0.96
C ALA A 440 -4.09 28.99 0.48
N PHE A 441 -4.46 27.72 0.69
CA PHE A 441 -4.28 27.03 1.96
C PHE A 441 -2.81 27.02 2.41
N LEU A 442 -1.87 26.58 1.54
CA LEU A 442 -0.43 26.57 1.86
C LEU A 442 0.09 27.97 2.21
N GLY A 443 -0.35 28.99 1.46
CA GLY A 443 0.05 30.37 1.72
C GLY A 443 -0.43 30.89 3.08
N GLN A 444 -1.67 30.58 3.47
CA GLN A 444 -2.22 30.95 4.78
C GLN A 444 -1.55 30.16 5.91
N LEU A 445 -1.35 28.85 5.70
CA LEU A 445 -0.70 27.98 6.67
C LEU A 445 0.74 28.45 7.00
N VAL A 446 1.53 28.78 5.97
CA VAL A 446 2.90 29.27 6.12
C VAL A 446 2.94 30.66 6.75
N ALA A 447 1.96 31.51 6.46
CA ALA A 447 1.87 32.85 7.06
C ALA A 447 1.57 32.77 8.57
N ALA A 448 0.65 31.86 8.97
CA ALA A 448 0.31 31.65 10.37
C ALA A 448 1.38 30.85 11.15
N HIS A 449 2.00 29.87 10.51
CA HIS A 449 2.97 28.95 11.13
C HIS A 449 4.16 28.75 10.21
N PRO A 450 5.10 29.70 10.16
CA PRO A 450 6.27 29.60 9.29
C PRO A 450 7.19 28.44 9.75
N HIS A 451 7.89 27.83 8.79
CA HIS A 451 8.85 26.78 9.07
C HIS A 451 9.96 27.28 10.02
N PRO A 452 10.41 26.50 11.01
CA PRO A 452 11.51 26.89 11.90
C PRO A 452 12.79 27.20 11.13
N LEU A 453 13.62 28.10 11.67
CA LEU A 453 14.95 28.41 11.13
C LEU A 453 15.85 27.16 11.22
N ARG A 454 16.51 26.82 10.12
CA ARG A 454 17.49 25.73 10.06
C ARG A 454 18.78 26.24 9.42
N GLY A 455 19.90 26.20 10.15
CA GLY A 455 21.18 26.71 9.63
C GLY A 455 21.14 28.18 9.20
N GLY A 456 20.35 29.01 9.87
CA GLY A 456 20.21 30.44 9.55
C GLY A 456 19.32 30.76 8.32
N LYS A 457 18.77 29.75 7.67
CA LYS A 457 17.84 29.90 6.53
C LYS A 457 16.46 29.33 6.90
N GLN A 458 15.42 30.01 6.43
CA GLN A 458 14.02 29.56 6.55
C GLN A 458 13.56 29.01 5.22
N PRO A 459 13.28 27.68 5.09
CA PRO A 459 12.68 27.13 3.89
C PRO A 459 11.31 27.77 3.60
N ARG A 460 11.05 28.08 2.34
CA ARG A 460 9.77 28.62 1.88
C ARG A 460 9.10 27.63 0.94
N ILE A 461 7.79 27.44 1.08
CA ILE A 461 6.97 26.73 0.10
C ILE A 461 6.67 27.74 -1.03
N LEU A 462 7.07 27.39 -2.24
CA LEU A 462 6.90 28.20 -3.44
C LEU A 462 5.57 27.91 -4.10
N PHE A 463 5.22 26.63 -4.19
CA PHE A 463 4.03 26.14 -4.86
C PHE A 463 3.74 24.72 -4.40
N GLY A 464 2.47 24.29 -4.48
CA GLY A 464 2.06 22.92 -4.22
C GLY A 464 1.09 22.45 -5.31
N THR A 465 1.23 21.17 -5.69
CA THR A 465 0.33 20.49 -6.62
C THR A 465 -0.09 19.15 -6.05
N GLN A 466 -1.31 18.72 -6.35
CA GLN A 466 -1.76 17.35 -6.11
C GLN A 466 -1.49 16.53 -7.37
N ALA A 467 -0.38 15.77 -7.36
CA ALA A 467 0.07 14.98 -8.49
C ALA A 467 -0.81 13.74 -8.75
N SER A 468 -1.49 13.22 -7.71
CA SER A 468 -2.44 12.11 -7.81
C SER A 468 -3.52 12.25 -6.75
N SER A 469 -4.73 11.75 -7.02
CA SER A 469 -5.79 11.62 -6.01
C SER A 469 -5.90 10.20 -5.43
N LYS A 470 -5.36 9.20 -6.11
CA LYS A 470 -5.53 7.77 -5.76
C LYS A 470 -4.17 7.03 -5.66
N PRO A 471 -3.41 7.14 -4.58
CA PRO A 471 -3.64 7.90 -3.35
C PRO A 471 -3.40 9.41 -3.50
N PRO A 472 -3.92 10.23 -2.55
CA PRO A 472 -3.64 11.65 -2.51
C PRO A 472 -2.13 11.91 -2.34
N ARG A 473 -1.47 12.36 -3.43
CA ARG A 473 -0.04 12.67 -3.46
C ARG A 473 0.16 14.14 -3.77
N PHE A 474 0.83 14.84 -2.86
CA PHE A 474 1.15 16.26 -2.98
C PHE A 474 2.63 16.45 -3.23
N VAL A 475 2.97 17.30 -4.18
CA VAL A 475 4.34 17.72 -4.45
C VAL A 475 4.49 19.18 -4.06
N LEU A 476 5.39 19.48 -3.13
CA LEU A 476 5.67 20.83 -2.65
C LEU A 476 7.01 21.31 -3.20
N PHE A 477 7.00 22.38 -3.97
CA PHE A 477 8.21 23.05 -4.44
C PHE A 477 8.68 24.03 -3.36
N THR A 478 9.93 23.93 -2.95
CA THR A 478 10.46 24.66 -1.79
C THR A 478 11.84 25.21 -2.05
N THR A 479 12.27 26.22 -1.27
CA THR A 479 13.63 26.78 -1.34
C THR A 479 14.64 26.02 -0.48
N GLY A 480 14.22 25.01 0.25
CA GLY A 480 15.06 24.21 1.13
C GLY A 480 14.27 23.02 1.69
N PHE A 481 14.98 22.11 2.35
CA PHE A 481 14.39 20.91 2.94
C PHE A 481 13.39 21.25 4.05
N LEU A 482 12.22 20.65 4.00
CA LEU A 482 11.21 20.74 5.07
C LEU A 482 11.45 19.64 6.12
N ASP A 483 11.44 20.06 7.38
CA ASP A 483 11.56 19.13 8.51
C ASP A 483 10.43 18.08 8.50
N PRO A 484 10.69 16.81 8.85
CA PRO A 484 9.67 15.77 8.92
C PRO A 484 8.47 16.13 9.83
N GLY A 485 8.72 16.83 10.94
CA GLY A 485 7.66 17.32 11.83
C GLY A 485 6.78 18.36 11.15
N TYR A 486 7.37 19.26 10.35
CA TYR A 486 6.61 20.27 9.61
C TYR A 486 5.80 19.64 8.46
N ARG A 487 6.33 18.59 7.79
CA ARG A 487 5.55 17.84 6.80
C ARG A 487 4.34 17.15 7.41
N ARG A 488 4.48 16.51 8.59
CA ARG A 488 3.35 15.93 9.34
C ARG A 488 2.34 16.99 9.78
N PHE A 489 2.82 18.19 10.14
CA PHE A 489 1.93 19.31 10.45
C PHE A 489 1.11 19.74 9.22
N ILE A 490 1.72 19.88 8.04
CA ILE A 490 1.02 20.17 6.78
C ILE A 490 -0.01 19.07 6.49
N GLU A 491 0.36 17.80 6.60
CA GLU A 491 -0.53 16.66 6.38
C GLU A 491 -1.76 16.74 7.31
N ARG A 492 -1.54 16.95 8.60
CA ARG A 492 -2.65 17.07 9.55
C ARG A 492 -3.59 18.22 9.17
N ARG A 493 -3.05 19.39 8.84
CA ARG A 493 -3.85 20.56 8.45
C ARG A 493 -4.59 20.35 7.13
N LEU A 494 -4.00 19.62 6.16
CA LEU A 494 -4.69 19.20 4.94
C LEU A 494 -5.92 18.34 5.26
N ARG A 495 -5.78 17.36 6.16
CA ARG A 495 -6.89 16.51 6.61
C ARG A 495 -7.99 17.31 7.28
N GLU A 496 -7.63 18.20 8.20
CA GLU A 496 -8.56 19.03 8.94
C GLU A 496 -9.37 19.96 8.00
N THR A 497 -8.74 20.44 6.92
CA THR A 497 -9.36 21.41 6.00
C THR A 497 -10.16 20.76 4.87
N PHE A 498 -9.65 19.65 4.31
CA PHE A 498 -10.21 19.06 3.09
C PHE A 498 -10.80 17.66 3.28
N GLY A 499 -10.77 17.12 4.49
CA GLY A 499 -11.28 15.80 4.81
C GLY A 499 -10.18 14.72 4.71
N PHE A 500 -10.13 13.92 3.67
CA PHE A 500 -9.21 12.78 3.50
C PHE A 500 -9.37 11.70 4.59
N ALA A 501 -10.59 11.47 5.04
CA ALA A 501 -10.89 10.37 5.94
C ALA A 501 -10.59 9.04 5.23
N GLY A 502 -10.03 8.08 5.98
CA GLY A 502 -9.79 6.73 5.46
C GLY A 502 -8.68 6.59 4.43
N THR A 503 -7.84 7.61 4.19
CA THR A 503 -6.78 7.51 3.19
C THR A 503 -5.45 8.05 3.67
N PRO A 504 -4.31 7.41 3.32
CA PRO A 504 -2.99 8.00 3.54
C PRO A 504 -2.74 9.18 2.60
N ILE A 505 -2.08 10.22 3.10
CA ILE A 505 -1.61 11.36 2.31
C ILE A 505 -0.09 11.23 2.13
N GLN A 506 0.37 11.37 0.89
CA GLN A 506 1.80 11.39 0.58
C GLN A 506 2.25 12.82 0.26
N ILE A 507 3.30 13.31 0.94
CA ILE A 507 3.88 14.63 0.69
C ILE A 507 5.33 14.49 0.26
N SER A 508 5.61 14.80 -0.99
CA SER A 508 6.95 14.89 -1.57
C SER A 508 7.43 16.34 -1.57
N VAL A 509 8.72 16.57 -1.36
CA VAL A 509 9.32 17.89 -1.36
C VAL A 509 10.38 17.98 -2.45
N ARG A 510 10.24 18.92 -3.37
CA ARG A 510 11.22 19.24 -4.40
C ARG A 510 11.90 20.57 -4.06
N VAL A 511 13.17 20.52 -3.72
CA VAL A 511 13.97 21.71 -3.42
C VAL A 511 14.44 22.33 -4.73
N ARG A 512 14.19 23.63 -4.93
CA ARG A 512 14.58 24.36 -6.14
C ARG A 512 15.38 25.60 -5.77
N GLU A 513 16.51 25.78 -6.43
CA GLU A 513 17.34 26.96 -6.28
C GLU A 513 16.88 28.07 -7.24
N LYS A 514 17.09 29.32 -6.81
CA LYS A 514 16.80 30.46 -7.67
C LYS A 514 17.82 30.51 -8.81
N ARG A 515 17.36 30.69 -10.06
CA ARG A 515 18.26 30.84 -11.22
C ARG A 515 19.28 31.95 -10.92
N ARG A 516 20.55 31.65 -11.03
CA ARG A 516 21.61 32.65 -10.98
C ARG A 516 21.49 33.50 -12.25
N LYS A 517 21.31 34.83 -12.06
CA LYS A 517 21.34 35.80 -13.17
C LYS A 517 22.74 35.85 -13.76
#